data_21b305978c0314f5e9b2f4ed0c49e05b
#
_entry.id   21b305978c0314f5e9b2f4ed0c49e05b
#
_cell.length_a   1.000
_cell.length_b   1.000
_cell.length_c   1.000
_cell.angle_alpha   90.00
_cell.angle_beta   90.00
_cell.angle_gamma   90.00
#
_symmetry.space_group_name_H-M   'P 1'
#
loop_
_entity.id
_entity.type
_entity.pdbx_description
1 polymer ?
#
loop_
_entity_poly.entity_id
_entity_poly.type
_entity_poly.pdbx_seq_one_letter_code
_entity_poly.pdbx_strand_id
1 'polypeptide(L)'
;SDMKKIIMALMAACLAVPAAIADPLKEDEYYTNHSMGCMLLQECIDDVKEVHNLLDVSTNYDNSESFTSVAQEFNHMMSSLNHVGVRVYLADEKYFPVGHRGVYHTVSNNFYLNKTFMGRPHVLMSVMRHEGWHAAQDCMAGTIDNSLIAIIMPEDSVPEMWQEMARRTYAFQPGAIPWEKEATWAGRTQGMTADALSACATGEMWNVYKPTPLTRKYLVEQGYIIE
;
A
#
# COMPACT_ATOMS: atom_id res chain seq x y z
N SER A 1 -5.11 0.40 25.07
CA SER A 1 -6.23 -0.49 24.85
C SER A 1 -5.99 -1.36 23.62
N ASP A 2 -6.56 -2.53 23.60
CA ASP A 2 -6.38 -3.52 22.52
C ASP A 2 -6.89 -3.01 21.16
N MET A 3 -7.78 -2.03 21.13
CA MET A 3 -8.21 -1.34 19.93
C MET A 3 -7.08 -0.58 19.22
N LYS A 4 -6.00 -0.23 19.92
CA LYS A 4 -4.83 0.42 19.30
C LYS A 4 -4.06 -0.48 18.34
N LYS A 5 -4.33 -1.79 18.32
CA LYS A 5 -3.71 -2.73 17.38
C LYS A 5 -4.48 -2.87 16.05
N ILE A 6 -5.67 -2.26 15.95
CA ILE A 6 -6.38 -2.04 14.68
C ILE A 6 -6.33 -0.54 14.42
N ILE A 7 -5.17 -0.06 14.06
CA ILE A 7 -4.93 1.38 14.02
C ILE A 7 -5.27 1.94 12.65
N MET A 8 -5.92 3.09 12.71
CA MET A 8 -6.01 4.01 11.61
C MET A 8 -4.62 4.49 11.19
N ALA A 9 -4.15 4.05 10.05
CA ALA A 9 -3.07 4.73 9.35
C ALA A 9 -3.69 5.65 8.32
N LEU A 10 -3.57 6.95 8.54
CA LEU A 10 -4.07 7.96 7.59
C LEU A 10 -3.29 7.93 6.29
N MET A 11 -2.04 7.53 6.34
CA MET A 11 -1.14 7.37 5.20
C MET A 11 -0.21 6.20 5.41
N ALA A 12 -0.14 5.36 4.40
CA ALA A 12 0.92 4.36 4.28
C ALA A 12 1.75 4.70 3.04
N ALA A 13 3.04 4.86 3.21
CA ALA A 13 3.92 5.30 2.13
C ALA A 13 5.00 4.28 1.81
N CYS A 14 5.21 4.05 0.52
CA CYS A 14 6.34 3.29 0.04
C CYS A 14 7.53 4.23 -0.19
N LEU A 15 8.59 4.02 0.56
CA LEU A 15 9.79 4.83 0.50
C LEU A 15 10.80 4.30 -0.50
N ALA A 16 11.49 5.20 -1.19
CA ALA A 16 12.61 4.87 -2.07
C ALA A 16 13.86 4.57 -1.23
N VAL A 17 13.91 3.39 -0.63
CA VAL A 17 15.04 3.00 0.20
C VAL A 17 16.02 2.15 -0.61
N PRO A 18 17.27 2.57 -0.82
CA PRO A 18 18.34 1.67 -1.21
C PRO A 18 18.52 0.65 -0.09
N ALA A 19 18.60 -0.62 -0.44
CA ALA A 19 18.44 -1.76 0.46
C ALA A 19 19.35 -1.84 1.69
N ALA A 20 20.30 -0.94 1.87
CA ALA A 20 21.29 -1.08 2.94
C ALA A 20 21.52 0.13 3.85
N ILE A 21 21.19 1.35 3.49
CA ILE A 21 21.78 2.52 4.16
C ILE A 21 20.90 3.78 4.12
N ALA A 22 19.58 3.69 4.10
CA ALA A 22 18.79 4.91 4.19
C ALA A 22 18.65 5.32 5.66
N ASP A 23 19.06 6.54 5.97
CA ASP A 23 18.71 7.16 7.23
C ASP A 23 17.18 7.28 7.34
N PRO A 24 16.60 7.04 8.52
CA PRO A 24 15.18 7.23 8.74
C PRO A 24 14.79 8.65 8.38
N LEU A 25 13.66 8.82 7.68
CA LEU A 25 13.10 10.15 7.45
C LEU A 25 12.69 10.76 8.80
N LYS A 26 12.91 12.05 8.93
CA LYS A 26 12.38 12.78 10.09
C LYS A 26 10.87 12.93 9.94
N GLU A 27 10.17 12.92 11.06
CA GLU A 27 8.70 13.00 11.07
C GLU A 27 8.19 14.26 10.36
N ASP A 28 8.86 15.40 10.53
CA ASP A 28 8.51 16.64 9.86
C ASP A 28 8.75 16.58 8.34
N GLU A 29 9.77 15.87 7.89
CA GLU A 29 10.01 15.63 6.46
C GLU A 29 8.94 14.73 5.85
N TYR A 30 8.35 13.84 6.64
CA TYR A 30 7.32 12.91 6.18
C TYR A 30 5.95 13.57 6.06
N TYR A 31 5.55 14.36 7.05
CA TYR A 31 4.19 14.86 7.16
C TYR A 31 3.98 16.32 6.73
N THR A 32 5.00 17.13 6.63
CA THR A 32 4.86 18.57 6.35
C THR A 32 4.91 18.96 4.88
N ASN A 33 4.86 17.99 3.96
CA ASN A 33 4.75 18.31 2.53
C ASN A 33 3.31 18.71 2.20
N HIS A 34 3.06 20.03 2.14
CA HIS A 34 1.74 20.57 1.85
C HIS A 34 1.18 20.11 0.49
N SER A 35 2.04 19.86 -0.49
CA SER A 35 1.62 19.38 -1.80
C SER A 35 1.02 17.97 -1.72
N MET A 36 1.57 17.08 -0.92
CA MET A 36 0.98 15.76 -0.71
C MET A 36 -0.40 15.86 -0.06
N GLY A 37 -0.55 16.64 1.01
CA GLY A 37 -1.84 16.84 1.67
C GLY A 37 -2.91 17.36 0.71
N CYS A 38 -2.55 18.35 -0.11
CA CYS A 38 -3.44 18.90 -1.13
C CYS A 38 -3.87 17.85 -2.16
N MET A 39 -2.95 16.99 -2.62
CA MET A 39 -3.26 15.88 -3.53
C MET A 39 -4.17 14.85 -2.87
N LEU A 40 -3.87 14.44 -1.65
CA LEU A 40 -4.67 13.44 -0.92
C LEU A 40 -6.11 13.92 -0.66
N LEU A 41 -6.29 15.21 -0.43
CA LEU A 41 -7.60 15.83 -0.29
C LEU A 41 -8.28 16.13 -1.63
N GLN A 42 -7.64 15.79 -2.75
CA GLN A 42 -8.14 16.02 -4.11
C GLN A 42 -8.36 17.51 -4.44
N GLU A 43 -7.69 18.39 -3.74
CA GLU A 43 -7.68 19.85 -4.00
C GLU A 43 -6.61 20.24 -5.02
N CYS A 44 -5.54 19.46 -5.14
CA CYS A 44 -4.51 19.61 -6.16
C CYS A 44 -4.60 18.43 -7.14
N ILE A 45 -4.96 18.72 -8.39
CA ILE A 45 -5.18 17.71 -9.44
C ILE A 45 -4.27 17.87 -10.65
N ASP A 46 -3.48 18.93 -10.71
CA ASP A 46 -2.51 19.14 -11.78
C ASP A 46 -1.48 18.01 -11.81
N ASP A 47 -1.26 17.43 -12.99
CA ASP A 47 -0.30 16.34 -13.17
C ASP A 47 -0.59 15.11 -12.27
N VAL A 48 -1.86 14.89 -11.98
CA VAL A 48 -2.38 13.69 -11.34
C VAL A 48 -3.34 13.01 -12.31
N LYS A 49 -2.97 11.83 -12.82
CA LYS A 49 -3.76 11.10 -13.82
C LYS A 49 -4.15 9.73 -13.32
N GLU A 50 -5.42 9.38 -13.48
CA GLU A 50 -5.90 8.05 -13.12
C GLU A 50 -5.30 6.98 -14.03
N VAL A 51 -4.88 5.88 -13.43
CA VAL A 51 -4.35 4.72 -14.13
C VAL A 51 -5.44 3.66 -14.22
N HIS A 52 -5.83 3.32 -15.43
CA HIS A 52 -6.82 2.27 -15.69
C HIS A 52 -6.19 0.96 -16.15
N ASN A 53 -5.03 1.05 -16.80
CA ASN A 53 -4.29 -0.09 -17.33
C ASN A 53 -2.79 0.21 -17.36
N LEU A 54 -1.99 -0.80 -17.70
CA LEU A 54 -0.54 -0.68 -17.73
C LEU A 54 -0.04 0.38 -18.73
N LEU A 55 -0.73 0.59 -19.83
CA LEU A 55 -0.36 1.59 -20.82
C LEU A 55 -0.41 3.00 -20.27
N ASP A 56 -1.33 3.29 -19.36
CA ASP A 56 -1.42 4.60 -18.69
C ASP A 56 -0.16 4.93 -17.89
N VAL A 57 0.60 3.91 -17.51
CA VAL A 57 1.92 4.06 -16.88
C VAL A 57 3.04 4.01 -17.93
N SER A 58 3.12 2.95 -18.71
CA SER A 58 4.26 2.65 -19.58
C SER A 58 4.49 3.66 -20.69
N THR A 59 3.43 4.28 -21.22
CA THR A 59 3.52 5.28 -22.29
C THR A 59 4.18 6.59 -21.87
N ASN A 60 4.38 6.80 -20.59
CA ASN A 60 5.10 7.97 -20.07
C ASN A 60 6.64 7.84 -20.16
N TYR A 61 7.14 6.67 -20.59
CA TYR A 61 8.57 6.35 -20.59
C TYR A 61 9.02 5.80 -21.93
N ASP A 62 10.31 5.94 -22.25
CA ASP A 62 10.89 5.54 -23.54
C ASP A 62 11.04 4.02 -23.68
N ASN A 63 10.98 3.27 -22.57
CA ASN A 63 11.18 1.83 -22.50
C ASN A 63 9.86 1.05 -22.31
N SER A 64 8.77 1.49 -22.90
CA SER A 64 7.43 0.92 -22.69
C SER A 64 7.36 -0.60 -22.93
N GLU A 65 8.17 -1.14 -23.82
CA GLU A 65 8.24 -2.58 -24.14
C GLU A 65 8.69 -3.44 -22.94
N SER A 66 9.50 -2.89 -22.06
CA SER A 66 10.01 -3.61 -20.88
C SER A 66 8.93 -3.92 -19.84
N PHE A 67 7.78 -3.26 -19.92
CA PHE A 67 6.64 -3.48 -19.01
C PHE A 67 5.84 -4.75 -19.31
N THR A 68 6.04 -5.38 -20.47
CA THR A 68 5.31 -6.59 -20.87
C THR A 68 5.48 -7.73 -19.86
N SER A 69 6.65 -7.85 -19.25
CA SER A 69 6.96 -8.91 -18.28
C SER A 69 6.13 -8.82 -16.99
N VAL A 70 5.62 -7.64 -16.63
CA VAL A 70 4.84 -7.43 -15.41
C VAL A 70 3.34 -7.26 -15.68
N ALA A 71 2.92 -7.33 -16.93
CA ALA A 71 1.55 -7.03 -17.34
C ALA A 71 0.51 -7.94 -16.65
N GLN A 72 0.77 -9.22 -16.54
CA GLN A 72 -0.17 -10.17 -15.95
C GLN A 72 -0.45 -9.86 -14.47
N GLU A 73 0.59 -9.71 -13.67
CA GLU A 73 0.43 -9.38 -12.24
C GLU A 73 -0.18 -8.00 -12.05
N PHE A 74 0.31 -7.00 -12.79
CA PHE A 74 -0.23 -5.64 -12.74
C PHE A 74 -1.72 -5.60 -13.04
N ASN A 75 -2.14 -6.23 -14.15
CA ASN A 75 -3.54 -6.23 -14.56
C ASN A 75 -4.43 -6.99 -13.57
N HIS A 76 -3.94 -8.10 -13.00
CA HIS A 76 -4.66 -8.83 -11.95
C HIS A 76 -4.88 -7.95 -10.72
N MET A 77 -3.84 -7.26 -10.27
CA MET A 77 -3.94 -6.33 -9.13
C MET A 77 -4.91 -5.19 -9.42
N MET A 78 -4.82 -4.57 -10.60
CA MET A 78 -5.71 -3.48 -11.00
C MET A 78 -7.17 -3.91 -11.04
N SER A 79 -7.46 -5.11 -11.55
CA SER A 79 -8.81 -5.67 -11.58
C SER A 79 -9.39 -5.79 -10.17
N SER A 80 -8.63 -6.34 -9.23
CA SER A 80 -9.06 -6.48 -7.84
C SER A 80 -9.21 -5.13 -7.14
N LEU A 81 -8.25 -4.22 -7.32
CA LEU A 81 -8.30 -2.87 -6.75
C LEU A 81 -9.54 -2.11 -7.22
N ASN A 82 -9.81 -2.12 -8.52
CA ASN A 82 -10.99 -1.46 -9.08
C ASN A 82 -12.29 -2.07 -8.55
N HIS A 83 -12.34 -3.40 -8.43
CA HIS A 83 -13.53 -4.09 -7.93
C HIS A 83 -13.88 -3.67 -6.50
N VAL A 84 -12.89 -3.44 -5.65
CA VAL A 84 -13.11 -3.04 -4.25
C VAL A 84 -13.21 -1.52 -4.05
N GLY A 85 -13.09 -0.74 -5.12
CA GLY A 85 -13.26 0.72 -5.08
C GLY A 85 -11.99 1.52 -4.84
N VAL A 86 -10.82 0.90 -4.98
CA VAL A 86 -9.53 1.59 -4.91
C VAL A 86 -9.17 2.14 -6.28
N ARG A 87 -8.83 3.43 -6.34
CA ARG A 87 -8.37 4.10 -7.56
C ARG A 87 -6.87 4.32 -7.50
N VAL A 88 -6.20 4.12 -8.62
CA VAL A 88 -4.75 4.27 -8.78
C VAL A 88 -4.47 5.50 -9.64
N TYR A 89 -3.53 6.32 -9.20
CA TYR A 89 -3.11 7.54 -9.90
C TYR A 89 -1.60 7.55 -10.10
N LEU A 90 -1.19 8.12 -11.22
CA LEU A 90 0.19 8.50 -11.49
C LEU A 90 0.31 10.00 -11.29
N ALA A 91 1.16 10.44 -10.36
CA ALA A 91 1.25 11.82 -9.94
C ALA A 91 2.68 12.35 -10.04
N ASP A 92 2.79 13.66 -10.26
CA ASP A 92 4.08 14.35 -10.34
C ASP A 92 4.85 14.29 -9.02
N GLU A 93 6.17 14.29 -9.13
CA GLU A 93 7.12 14.31 -8.00
C GLU A 93 6.86 15.43 -7.00
N LYS A 94 6.35 16.58 -7.45
CA LYS A 94 6.08 17.75 -6.58
C LYS A 94 5.14 17.43 -5.40
N TYR A 95 4.35 16.38 -5.50
CA TYR A 95 3.40 15.98 -4.46
C TYR A 95 4.01 15.07 -3.38
N PHE A 96 5.22 14.60 -3.58
CA PHE A 96 5.82 13.61 -2.69
C PHE A 96 7.00 14.20 -1.92
N PRO A 97 7.16 13.83 -0.64
CA PRO A 97 8.43 14.06 0.05
C PRO A 97 9.57 13.37 -0.70
N VAL A 98 10.77 13.88 -0.55
CA VAL A 98 11.96 13.35 -1.23
C VAL A 98 12.09 11.85 -0.94
N GLY A 99 12.24 11.07 -2.01
CA GLY A 99 12.42 9.64 -1.94
C GLY A 99 11.16 8.79 -1.80
N HIS A 100 9.99 9.40 -1.65
CA HIS A 100 8.72 8.65 -1.63
C HIS A 100 8.33 8.19 -3.03
N ARG A 101 8.07 6.91 -3.19
CA ARG A 101 7.69 6.30 -4.47
C ARG A 101 6.19 6.14 -4.65
N GLY A 102 5.45 6.05 -3.57
CA GLY A 102 4.01 5.92 -3.60
C GLY A 102 3.36 6.15 -2.24
N VAL A 103 2.04 6.24 -2.23
CA VAL A 103 1.23 6.37 -1.02
C VAL A 103 -0.15 5.77 -1.22
N TYR A 104 -0.66 5.05 -0.23
CA TYR A 104 -2.05 4.65 -0.13
C TYR A 104 -2.75 5.49 0.94
N HIS A 105 -3.84 6.13 0.57
CA HIS A 105 -4.62 6.98 1.47
C HIS A 105 -5.88 6.24 1.91
N THR A 106 -5.93 5.83 3.18
CA THR A 106 -7.00 4.99 3.72
C THR A 106 -8.36 5.68 3.77
N VAL A 107 -8.39 7.01 3.85
CA VAL A 107 -9.65 7.77 3.92
C VAL A 107 -10.34 7.85 2.57
N SER A 108 -9.60 8.17 1.51
CA SER A 108 -10.16 8.28 0.15
C SER A 108 -10.13 6.97 -0.64
N ASN A 109 -9.40 5.97 -0.17
CA ASN A 109 -9.09 4.74 -0.88
C ASN A 109 -8.40 4.99 -2.23
N ASN A 110 -7.61 6.04 -2.28
CA ASN A 110 -6.78 6.38 -3.42
C ASN A 110 -5.34 5.93 -3.19
N PHE A 111 -4.73 5.54 -4.28
CA PHE A 111 -3.40 4.97 -4.36
C PHE A 111 -2.61 5.81 -5.37
N TYR A 112 -1.52 6.44 -4.94
CA TYR A 112 -0.75 7.35 -5.78
C TYR A 112 0.65 6.82 -6.03
N LEU A 113 1.06 6.81 -7.29
CA LEU A 113 2.39 6.44 -7.76
C LEU A 113 3.18 7.69 -8.11
N ASN A 114 4.40 7.81 -7.59
CA ASN A 114 5.30 8.90 -7.98
C ASN A 114 5.89 8.64 -9.37
N LYS A 115 5.49 9.42 -10.34
CA LYS A 115 5.84 9.26 -11.76
C LYS A 115 7.36 9.18 -12.00
N THR A 116 8.16 9.88 -11.23
CA THR A 116 9.63 9.87 -11.38
C THR A 116 10.23 8.46 -11.24
N PHE A 117 9.63 7.59 -10.43
CA PHE A 117 10.19 6.27 -10.14
C PHE A 117 9.57 5.12 -10.94
N MET A 118 8.50 5.34 -11.66
CA MET A 118 7.70 4.28 -12.28
C MET A 118 8.20 3.84 -13.67
N GLY A 119 9.29 4.41 -14.16
CA GLY A 119 9.89 4.04 -15.45
C GLY A 119 10.59 2.68 -15.48
N ARG A 120 10.81 2.07 -14.33
CA ARG A 120 11.39 0.73 -14.20
C ARG A 120 10.31 -0.26 -13.77
N PRO A 121 10.01 -1.29 -14.55
CA PRO A 121 8.91 -2.23 -14.25
C PRO A 121 9.00 -2.89 -12.88
N HIS A 122 10.20 -3.27 -12.44
CA HIS A 122 10.39 -3.88 -11.12
C HIS A 122 10.17 -2.91 -9.96
N VAL A 123 10.44 -1.60 -10.16
CA VAL A 123 10.13 -0.57 -9.17
C VAL A 123 8.63 -0.33 -9.13
N LEU A 124 7.97 -0.20 -10.28
CA LEU A 124 6.52 -0.12 -10.38
C LEU A 124 5.86 -1.25 -9.60
N MET A 125 6.28 -2.49 -9.83
CA MET A 125 5.66 -3.65 -9.17
C MET A 125 5.95 -3.69 -7.67
N SER A 126 7.16 -3.31 -7.25
CA SER A 126 7.48 -3.21 -5.83
C SER A 126 6.54 -2.22 -5.11
N VAL A 127 6.30 -1.06 -5.71
CA VAL A 127 5.40 -0.05 -5.16
C VAL A 127 3.95 -0.49 -5.21
N MET A 128 3.51 -1.05 -6.33
CA MET A 128 2.16 -1.60 -6.49
C MET A 128 1.85 -2.67 -5.44
N ARG A 129 2.79 -3.57 -5.20
CA ARG A 129 2.63 -4.64 -4.20
C ARG A 129 2.60 -4.08 -2.79
N HIS A 130 3.48 -3.15 -2.45
CA HIS A 130 3.56 -2.54 -1.11
C HIS A 130 2.27 -1.76 -0.79
N GLU A 131 1.89 -0.82 -1.64
CA GLU A 131 0.69 0.00 -1.41
C GLU A 131 -0.59 -0.81 -1.59
N GLY A 132 -0.60 -1.75 -2.53
CA GLY A 132 -1.71 -2.69 -2.70
C GLY A 132 -1.90 -3.59 -1.47
N TRP A 133 -0.82 -3.93 -0.75
CA TRP A 133 -0.92 -4.65 0.51
C TRP A 133 -1.65 -3.84 1.58
N HIS A 134 -1.42 -2.53 1.65
CA HIS A 134 -2.18 -1.67 2.55
C HIS A 134 -3.67 -1.63 2.21
N ALA A 135 -4.03 -1.69 0.93
CA ALA A 135 -5.43 -1.85 0.53
C ALA A 135 -6.01 -3.20 1.00
N ALA A 136 -5.23 -4.27 0.95
CA ALA A 136 -5.62 -5.56 1.52
C ALA A 136 -5.75 -5.51 3.04
N GLN A 137 -4.88 -4.80 3.74
CA GLN A 137 -4.98 -4.56 5.18
C GLN A 137 -6.24 -3.76 5.56
N ASP A 138 -6.64 -2.82 4.71
CA ASP A 138 -7.90 -2.10 4.83
C ASP A 138 -9.09 -3.07 4.74
N CYS A 139 -9.08 -3.95 3.75
CA CYS A 139 -10.06 -5.00 3.57
C CYS A 139 -10.11 -5.98 4.76
N MET A 140 -8.96 -6.33 5.33
CA MET A 140 -8.88 -7.18 6.52
C MET A 140 -9.58 -6.55 7.73
N ALA A 141 -9.57 -5.24 7.85
CA ALA A 141 -10.19 -4.51 8.96
C ALA A 141 -11.71 -4.29 8.81
N GLY A 142 -12.33 -4.89 7.82
CA GLY A 142 -13.78 -4.78 7.60
C GLY A 142 -14.11 -4.39 6.15
N THR A 143 -14.77 -3.27 5.97
CA THR A 143 -14.97 -2.70 4.65
C THR A 143 -13.85 -1.73 4.33
N ILE A 144 -13.56 -1.55 3.04
CA ILE A 144 -12.52 -0.61 2.60
C ILE A 144 -12.84 0.85 2.99
N ASP A 145 -14.10 1.14 3.26
CA ASP A 145 -14.58 2.50 3.58
C ASP A 145 -14.33 2.92 5.03
N ASN A 146 -13.91 2.02 5.93
CA ASN A 146 -13.80 2.33 7.36
C ASN A 146 -12.50 3.06 7.75
N SER A 147 -11.59 3.29 6.83
CA SER A 147 -10.29 3.96 7.05
C SER A 147 -9.36 3.26 8.04
N LEU A 148 -9.63 2.01 8.39
CA LEU A 148 -8.81 1.19 9.27
C LEU A 148 -7.96 0.21 8.47
N ILE A 149 -6.82 -0.16 9.03
CA ILE A 149 -6.00 -1.26 8.50
C ILE A 149 -5.70 -2.27 9.61
N ALA A 150 -5.67 -3.54 9.25
CA ALA A 150 -5.35 -4.64 10.16
C ALA A 150 -4.22 -5.49 9.60
N ILE A 151 -3.46 -6.10 10.50
CA ILE A 151 -2.41 -7.06 10.14
C ILE A 151 -3.06 -8.28 9.48
N ILE A 152 -2.51 -8.76 8.38
CA ILE A 152 -3.02 -9.92 7.65
C ILE A 152 -2.25 -11.19 8.04
N MET A 153 -0.92 -11.11 8.09
CA MET A 153 -0.05 -12.25 8.36
C MET A 153 0.21 -12.41 9.86
N PRO A 154 0.40 -13.64 10.36
CA PRO A 154 0.89 -13.80 11.72
C PRO A 154 2.17 -13.01 11.95
N GLU A 155 2.30 -12.32 13.08
CA GLU A 155 3.42 -11.39 13.34
C GLU A 155 4.80 -12.05 13.21
N ASP A 156 4.92 -13.31 13.60
CA ASP A 156 6.14 -14.10 13.55
C ASP A 156 6.42 -14.74 12.19
N SER A 157 5.49 -14.65 11.24
CA SER A 157 5.64 -15.23 9.90
C SER A 157 6.47 -14.36 8.95
N VAL A 158 6.61 -13.07 9.23
CA VAL A 158 7.39 -12.16 8.39
C VAL A 158 8.87 -12.49 8.54
N PRO A 159 9.59 -12.81 7.44
CA PRO A 159 11.01 -13.10 7.52
C PRO A 159 11.81 -11.97 8.18
N GLU A 160 12.78 -12.31 9.02
CA GLU A 160 13.53 -11.35 9.83
C GLU A 160 14.19 -10.24 9.00
N MET A 161 14.65 -10.57 7.83
CA MET A 161 15.25 -9.60 6.90
C MET A 161 14.28 -8.45 6.56
N TRP A 162 13.01 -8.75 6.36
CA TRP A 162 11.99 -7.74 6.06
C TRP A 162 11.53 -7.00 7.31
N GLN A 163 11.49 -7.66 8.44
CA GLN A 163 11.26 -7.01 9.72
C GLN A 163 12.34 -5.98 10.02
N GLU A 164 13.60 -6.33 9.83
CA GLU A 164 14.74 -5.44 10.04
C GLU A 164 14.71 -4.25 9.07
N MET A 165 14.39 -4.50 7.80
CA MET A 165 14.25 -3.42 6.81
C MET A 165 13.14 -2.46 7.21
N ALA A 166 12.00 -2.95 7.66
CA ALA A 166 10.90 -2.12 8.11
C ALA A 166 11.27 -1.30 9.35
N ARG A 167 11.95 -1.90 10.32
CA ARG A 167 12.43 -1.19 11.52
C ARG A 167 13.34 -0.01 11.17
N ARG A 168 14.21 -0.17 10.18
CA ARG A 168 15.11 0.90 9.71
C ARG A 168 14.36 1.97 8.93
N THR A 169 13.53 1.56 8.00
CA THR A 169 12.81 2.48 7.10
C THR A 169 11.80 3.33 7.86
N TYR A 170 11.10 2.75 8.83
CA TYR A 170 10.01 3.39 9.57
C TYR A 170 10.38 3.69 11.03
N ALA A 171 11.67 3.88 11.33
CA ALA A 171 12.14 4.20 12.68
C ALA A 171 11.55 5.51 13.23
N PHE A 172 11.21 6.46 12.36
CA PHE A 172 10.52 7.70 12.71
C PHE A 172 9.05 7.52 13.07
N GLN A 173 8.46 6.37 12.69
CA GLN A 173 7.06 6.03 12.94
C GLN A 173 6.94 4.58 13.43
N PRO A 174 7.47 4.27 14.63
CA PRO A 174 7.55 2.89 15.11
C PRO A 174 6.19 2.21 15.28
N GLY A 175 5.13 3.00 15.51
CA GLY A 175 3.76 2.48 15.60
C GLY A 175 3.23 1.88 14.30
N ALA A 176 3.81 2.23 13.14
CA ALA A 176 3.41 1.70 11.84
C ALA A 176 4.15 0.38 11.48
N ILE A 177 5.23 0.03 12.17
CA ILE A 177 6.07 -1.12 11.85
C ILE A 177 5.28 -2.43 11.73
N PRO A 178 4.30 -2.77 12.59
CA PRO A 178 3.53 -4.01 12.44
C PRO A 178 2.85 -4.16 11.07
N TRP A 179 2.36 -3.07 10.49
CA TRP A 179 1.75 -3.08 9.16
C TRP A 179 2.78 -2.96 8.05
N GLU A 180 3.79 -2.14 8.25
CA GLU A 180 4.83 -1.87 7.26
C GLU A 180 5.77 -3.06 7.03
N LYS A 181 6.04 -3.88 8.06
CA LYS A 181 6.91 -5.05 7.89
C LYS A 181 6.33 -6.08 6.93
N GLU A 182 5.02 -6.35 7.00
CA GLU A 182 4.39 -7.27 6.04
C GLU A 182 4.23 -6.62 4.66
N ALA A 183 3.95 -5.33 4.57
CA ALA A 183 3.91 -4.61 3.30
C ALA A 183 5.29 -4.56 2.62
N THR A 184 6.35 -4.42 3.38
CA THR A 184 7.74 -4.50 2.90
C THR A 184 8.03 -5.88 2.32
N TRP A 185 7.62 -6.92 3.00
CA TRP A 185 7.73 -8.30 2.51
C TRP A 185 6.92 -8.51 1.23
N ALA A 186 5.65 -8.13 1.23
CA ALA A 186 4.78 -8.24 0.07
C ALA A 186 5.30 -7.47 -1.14
N GLY A 187 5.87 -6.29 -0.94
CA GLY A 187 6.45 -5.47 -2.00
C GLY A 187 7.59 -6.16 -2.75
N ARG A 188 8.26 -7.12 -2.12
CA ARG A 188 9.37 -7.89 -2.68
C ARG A 188 8.99 -9.32 -3.06
N THR A 189 7.72 -9.70 -2.92
CA THR A 189 7.26 -11.07 -3.16
C THR A 189 6.20 -11.08 -4.27
N GLN A 190 6.59 -11.57 -5.43
CA GLN A 190 5.70 -11.68 -6.58
C GLN A 190 4.45 -12.49 -6.22
N GLY A 191 3.27 -11.95 -6.57
CA GLY A 191 1.99 -12.62 -6.39
C GLY A 191 1.38 -12.52 -5.00
N MET A 192 2.14 -12.19 -3.96
CA MET A 192 1.64 -12.13 -2.58
C MET A 192 0.50 -11.12 -2.42
N THR A 193 0.70 -9.91 -2.92
CA THR A 193 -0.34 -8.85 -2.87
C THR A 193 -1.49 -9.15 -3.82
N ALA A 194 -1.21 -9.65 -5.01
CA ALA A 194 -2.25 -10.02 -5.97
C ALA A 194 -3.22 -11.05 -5.36
N ASP A 195 -2.71 -12.05 -4.63
CA ASP A 195 -3.52 -13.06 -3.96
C ASP A 195 -4.39 -12.45 -2.84
N ALA A 196 -3.82 -11.56 -2.04
CA ALA A 196 -4.56 -10.89 -0.97
C ALA A 196 -5.66 -9.97 -1.52
N LEU A 197 -5.37 -9.22 -2.56
CA LEU A 197 -6.35 -8.37 -3.23
C LEU A 197 -7.46 -9.19 -3.91
N SER A 198 -7.13 -10.33 -4.46
CA SER A 198 -8.11 -11.26 -5.02
C SER A 198 -9.06 -11.79 -3.93
N ALA A 199 -8.53 -12.16 -2.78
CA ALA A 199 -9.34 -12.57 -1.63
C ALA A 199 -10.26 -11.44 -1.15
N CYS A 200 -9.76 -10.21 -1.12
CA CYS A 200 -10.55 -9.03 -0.83
C CYS A 200 -11.69 -8.85 -1.83
N ALA A 201 -11.39 -8.90 -3.13
CA ALA A 201 -12.34 -8.67 -4.20
C ALA A 201 -13.44 -9.74 -4.27
N THR A 202 -13.14 -10.98 -3.89
CA THR A 202 -14.11 -12.10 -3.89
C THR A 202 -14.88 -12.25 -2.59
N GLY A 203 -14.61 -11.41 -1.57
CA GLY A 203 -15.23 -11.52 -0.26
C GLY A 203 -14.68 -12.65 0.62
N GLU A 204 -13.53 -13.21 0.26
CA GLU A 204 -12.93 -14.37 0.91
C GLU A 204 -11.78 -14.03 1.87
N MET A 205 -11.56 -12.73 2.14
CA MET A 205 -10.42 -12.28 2.93
C MET A 205 -10.27 -13.04 4.25
N TRP A 206 -11.36 -13.18 5.02
CA TRP A 206 -11.32 -13.79 6.36
C TRP A 206 -11.34 -15.31 6.34
N ASN A 207 -11.60 -15.91 5.18
CA ASN A 207 -11.51 -17.36 4.98
C ASN A 207 -10.11 -17.78 4.53
N VAL A 208 -9.51 -17.00 3.63
CA VAL A 208 -8.16 -17.25 3.10
C VAL A 208 -7.09 -16.85 4.11
N TYR A 209 -7.25 -15.67 4.71
CA TYR A 209 -6.36 -15.14 5.74
C TYR A 209 -7.12 -15.06 7.05
N LYS A 210 -6.80 -15.93 7.99
CA LYS A 210 -7.47 -15.93 9.30
C LYS A 210 -7.13 -14.66 10.06
N PRO A 211 -8.12 -13.85 10.47
CA PRO A 211 -7.87 -12.70 11.30
C PRO A 211 -7.10 -13.06 12.58
N THR A 212 -6.21 -12.18 13.03
CA THR A 212 -5.61 -12.30 14.35
C THR A 212 -6.72 -12.27 15.42
N PRO A 213 -6.51 -12.79 16.62
CA PRO A 213 -7.54 -12.77 17.66
C PRO A 213 -8.13 -11.39 17.92
N LEU A 214 -7.32 -10.36 17.90
CA LEU A 214 -7.76 -8.98 18.10
C LEU A 214 -8.60 -8.46 16.93
N THR A 215 -8.18 -8.72 15.72
CA THR A 215 -8.92 -8.33 14.52
C THR A 215 -10.25 -9.08 14.47
N ARG A 216 -10.25 -10.38 14.77
CA ARG A 216 -11.48 -11.18 14.81
C ARG A 216 -12.49 -10.62 15.83
N LYS A 217 -12.02 -10.30 17.02
CA LYS A 217 -12.85 -9.68 18.05
C LYS A 217 -13.51 -8.40 17.53
N TYR A 218 -12.72 -7.53 16.91
CA TYR A 218 -13.23 -6.29 16.30
C TYR A 218 -14.27 -6.57 15.22
N LEU A 219 -14.00 -7.50 14.30
CA LEU A 219 -14.92 -7.85 13.22
C LEU A 219 -16.25 -8.41 13.72
N VAL A 220 -16.22 -9.21 14.78
CA VAL A 220 -17.43 -9.74 15.45
C VAL A 220 -18.19 -8.60 16.11
N GLU A 221 -17.52 -7.74 16.88
CA GLU A 221 -18.13 -6.60 17.57
C GLU A 221 -18.80 -5.62 16.59
N GLN A 222 -18.24 -5.45 15.40
CA GLN A 222 -18.79 -4.59 14.35
C GLN A 222 -19.82 -5.28 13.46
N GLY A 223 -20.06 -6.58 13.65
CA GLY A 223 -21.04 -7.34 12.89
C GLY A 223 -20.58 -7.81 11.51
N TYR A 224 -19.27 -7.74 11.21
CA TYR A 224 -18.73 -8.24 9.94
C TYR A 224 -18.63 -9.76 9.90
N ILE A 225 -18.39 -10.40 11.02
CA ILE A 225 -18.30 -11.86 11.18
C ILE A 225 -19.28 -12.28 12.26
N ILE A 226 -19.97 -13.40 12.02
CA ILE A 226 -20.83 -14.08 13.00
C ILE A 226 -19.97 -15.07 13.77
N GLU A 227 -20.14 -15.17 15.09
CA GLU A 227 -19.48 -16.18 15.94
C GLU A 227 -19.90 -17.60 15.59
#